data_2caa7db968843be97496d8f6a861c674
#
_entry.id   2caa7db968843be97496d8f6a861c674
#
_cell.length_a   1.000
_cell.length_b   1.000
_cell.length_c   1.000
_cell.angle_alpha   90.00
_cell.angle_beta   90.00
_cell.angle_gamma   90.00
#
_symmetry.space_group_name_H-M   'P 1'
#
loop_
_entity.id
_entity.type
_entity.pdbx_description
1 polymer ?
#
loop_
_entity_poly.entity_id
_entity_poly.type
_entity_poly.pdbx_seq_one_letter_code
_entity_poly.pdbx_strand_id
1 'polypeptide(L)'
;MNAPAPGPGFPAPREDAPLVVFDFDHTLYDGDSGSHLFRWLIERAWWRRALALLAAPVAGPMVAFLPTRRAGISAFVWIGTVGLHRRRDLDALIDRYVATHADAIRARLLPIALDVLRHHRERGDRVVVATGAPPELARAILAFVAHEDVPVVGTLVGPKFGAL
;
A
#
# COMPACT_ATOMS: atom_id res chain seq x y z
N MET A 1 16.36 15.06 5.95
CA MET A 1 15.37 14.44 5.04
C MET A 1 14.74 15.58 4.26
N ASN A 2 15.14 15.80 3.00
CA ASN A 2 14.48 16.81 2.17
C ASN A 2 13.08 16.35 1.83
N ALA A 3 12.08 17.20 2.07
CA ALA A 3 10.73 16.95 1.58
C ALA A 3 10.77 16.83 0.04
N PRO A 4 10.03 15.90 -0.57
CA PRO A 4 9.93 15.82 -2.02
C PRO A 4 9.38 17.16 -2.55
N ALA A 5 9.84 17.54 -3.75
CA ALA A 5 9.34 18.74 -4.42
C ALA A 5 7.81 18.64 -4.59
N PRO A 6 7.07 19.75 -4.40
CA PRO A 6 5.62 19.74 -4.59
C PRO A 6 5.29 19.38 -6.04
N GLY A 7 4.28 18.52 -6.21
CA GLY A 7 3.77 18.17 -7.53
C GLY A 7 3.14 19.39 -8.23
N PRO A 8 2.99 19.34 -9.55
CA PRO A 8 2.41 20.43 -10.32
C PRO A 8 1.00 20.76 -9.83
N GLY A 9 0.81 21.96 -9.33
CA GLY A 9 -0.51 22.50 -8.94
C GLY A 9 -0.72 22.73 -7.44
N PHE A 10 0.20 22.30 -6.56
CA PHE A 10 0.10 22.57 -5.13
C PHE A 10 1.23 23.46 -4.64
N PRO A 11 0.97 24.38 -3.66
CA PRO A 11 2.02 25.18 -3.03
C PRO A 11 2.99 24.29 -2.24
N ALA A 12 4.23 24.71 -2.14
CA ALA A 12 5.19 24.07 -1.24
C ALA A 12 4.66 24.13 0.21
N PRO A 13 4.80 23.05 1.00
CA PRO A 13 4.42 23.07 2.40
C PRO A 13 5.21 24.18 3.14
N ARG A 14 4.51 24.94 3.99
CA ARG A 14 5.15 25.96 4.84
C ARG A 14 5.91 25.27 5.96
N GLU A 15 7.04 25.81 6.38
CA GLU A 15 7.88 25.22 7.44
C GLU A 15 7.15 25.13 8.79
N ASP A 16 6.30 26.09 9.09
CA ASP A 16 5.49 26.21 10.31
C ASP A 16 4.10 25.54 10.20
N ALA A 17 3.76 24.97 9.02
CA ALA A 17 2.46 24.36 8.81
C ALA A 17 2.28 23.09 9.65
N PRO A 18 1.03 22.82 10.10
CA PRO A 18 0.72 21.60 10.83
C PRO A 18 1.02 20.36 9.98
N LEU A 19 1.49 19.29 10.64
CA LEU A 19 1.59 17.98 10.02
C LEU A 19 0.23 17.30 10.06
N VAL A 20 -0.30 16.95 8.89
CA VAL A 20 -1.56 16.21 8.72
C VAL A 20 -1.23 14.82 8.21
N VAL A 21 -1.65 13.81 8.95
CA VAL A 21 -1.42 12.41 8.57
C VAL A 21 -2.74 11.77 8.19
N PHE A 22 -2.81 11.25 6.97
CA PHE A 22 -3.94 10.46 6.50
C PHE A 22 -3.59 8.97 6.57
N ASP A 23 -4.48 8.16 7.09
CA ASP A 23 -4.42 6.72 6.86
C ASP A 23 -4.89 6.41 5.44
N PHE A 24 -4.27 5.42 4.80
CA PHE A 24 -4.59 5.06 3.42
C PHE A 24 -5.74 4.05 3.35
N ASP A 25 -5.55 2.90 4.00
CA ASP A 25 -6.51 1.80 3.95
C ASP A 25 -7.74 2.13 4.81
N HIS A 26 -8.94 1.91 4.26
CA HIS A 26 -10.23 2.28 4.88
C HIS A 26 -10.46 3.78 5.12
N THR A 27 -9.55 4.66 4.65
CA THR A 27 -9.68 6.12 4.79
C THR A 27 -9.64 6.83 3.44
N LEU A 28 -8.56 6.70 2.67
CA LEU A 28 -8.46 7.21 1.28
C LEU A 28 -8.89 6.14 0.26
N TYR A 29 -8.77 4.88 0.63
CA TYR A 29 -9.07 3.71 -0.18
C TYR A 29 -10.04 2.80 0.57
N ASP A 30 -11.14 2.40 -0.08
CA ASP A 30 -12.13 1.48 0.50
C ASP A 30 -11.60 0.04 0.47
N GLY A 31 -11.12 -0.43 1.61
CA GLY A 31 -10.56 -1.75 1.83
C GLY A 31 -9.09 -1.76 2.19
N ASP A 32 -8.52 -2.95 2.29
CA ASP A 32 -7.11 -3.21 2.57
C ASP A 32 -6.35 -3.44 1.25
N SER A 33 -5.64 -2.42 0.80
CA SER A 33 -4.90 -2.44 -0.47
C SER A 33 -3.79 -3.48 -0.50
N GLY A 34 -3.12 -3.67 0.64
CA GLY A 34 -2.08 -4.69 0.81
C GLY A 34 -2.64 -6.10 0.65
N SER A 35 -3.75 -6.41 1.29
CA SER A 35 -4.41 -7.71 1.17
C SER A 35 -4.84 -8.00 -0.27
N HIS A 36 -5.37 -7.01 -0.99
CA HIS A 36 -5.73 -7.17 -2.41
C HIS A 36 -4.51 -7.49 -3.28
N LEU A 37 -3.40 -6.76 -3.10
CA LEU A 37 -2.15 -7.01 -3.81
C LEU A 37 -1.60 -8.41 -3.51
N PHE A 38 -1.46 -8.78 -2.23
CA PHE A 38 -0.87 -10.08 -1.86
C PHE A 38 -1.73 -11.25 -2.28
N ARG A 39 -3.05 -11.12 -2.22
CA ARG A 39 -3.97 -12.10 -2.79
C ARG A 39 -3.71 -12.30 -4.28
N TRP A 40 -3.63 -11.23 -5.06
CA TRP A 40 -3.33 -11.29 -6.48
C TRP A 40 -1.96 -11.93 -6.75
N LEU A 41 -0.93 -11.61 -5.96
CA LEU A 41 0.39 -12.24 -6.07
C LEU A 41 0.36 -13.76 -5.82
N ILE A 42 -0.45 -14.21 -4.85
CA ILE A 42 -0.66 -15.63 -4.57
C ILE A 42 -1.41 -16.30 -5.73
N GLU A 43 -2.43 -15.65 -6.26
CA GLU A 43 -3.26 -16.19 -7.33
C GLU A 43 -2.53 -16.35 -8.67
N ARG A 44 -1.41 -15.66 -8.90
CA ARG A 44 -0.61 -15.74 -10.13
C ARG A 44 0.11 -17.04 -10.34
N ALA A 45 0.39 -17.82 -9.29
CA ALA A 45 1.14 -19.05 -9.39
C ALA A 45 0.41 -20.19 -8.65
N TRP A 46 0.18 -21.30 -9.33
CA TRP A 46 -0.55 -22.45 -8.77
C TRP A 46 0.12 -22.99 -7.49
N TRP A 47 1.45 -23.01 -7.44
CA TRP A 47 2.20 -23.48 -6.27
C TRP A 47 2.07 -22.53 -5.06
N ARG A 48 1.93 -21.20 -5.29
CA ARG A 48 1.65 -20.24 -4.21
C ARG A 48 0.25 -20.43 -3.65
N ARG A 49 -0.73 -20.74 -4.53
CA ARG A 49 -2.09 -21.12 -4.09
C ARG A 49 -2.05 -22.38 -3.24
N ALA A 50 -1.29 -23.40 -3.66
CA ALA A 50 -1.12 -24.64 -2.88
C ALA A 50 -0.49 -24.35 -1.52
N LEU A 51 0.58 -23.53 -1.44
CA LEU A 51 1.19 -23.11 -0.19
C LEU A 51 0.22 -22.32 0.69
N ALA A 52 -0.57 -21.42 0.13
CA ALA A 52 -1.57 -20.65 0.88
C ALA A 52 -2.66 -21.57 1.46
N LEU A 53 -3.13 -22.54 0.70
CA LEU A 53 -4.10 -23.54 1.17
C LEU A 53 -3.53 -24.42 2.28
N LEU A 54 -2.27 -24.84 2.17
CA LEU A 54 -1.60 -25.61 3.22
C LEU A 54 -1.37 -24.79 4.49
N ALA A 55 -1.08 -23.48 4.35
CA ALA A 55 -0.87 -22.58 5.48
C ALA A 55 -2.19 -22.11 6.12
N ALA A 56 -3.30 -22.09 5.37
CA ALA A 56 -4.57 -21.52 5.80
C ALA A 56 -5.13 -22.09 7.12
N PRO A 57 -5.04 -23.40 7.41
CA PRO A 57 -5.54 -23.93 8.69
C PRO A 57 -4.84 -23.37 9.93
N VAL A 58 -3.59 -22.94 9.78
CA VAL A 58 -2.79 -22.35 10.86
C VAL A 58 -2.76 -20.82 10.78
N ALA A 59 -2.40 -20.28 9.62
CA ALA A 59 -2.26 -18.84 9.44
C ALA A 59 -3.62 -18.11 9.46
N GLY A 60 -4.70 -18.74 8.99
CA GLY A 60 -6.04 -18.17 9.00
C GLY A 60 -6.52 -17.80 10.41
N PRO A 61 -6.58 -18.74 11.35
CA PRO A 61 -6.90 -18.43 12.75
C PRO A 61 -5.95 -17.39 13.38
N MET A 62 -4.65 -17.43 13.03
CA MET A 62 -3.68 -16.43 13.50
C MET A 62 -4.01 -15.01 13.02
N VAL A 63 -4.54 -14.83 11.81
CA VAL A 63 -4.98 -13.52 11.32
C VAL A 63 -6.20 -13.01 12.10
N ALA A 64 -7.11 -13.91 12.48
CA ALA A 64 -8.30 -13.55 13.24
C ALA A 64 -8.01 -13.20 14.71
N PHE A 65 -6.96 -13.78 15.31
CA PHE A 65 -6.61 -13.57 16.70
C PHE A 65 -5.59 -12.44 16.87
N LEU A 66 -5.96 -11.35 17.54
CA LEU A 66 -5.16 -10.12 17.64
C LEU A 66 -3.68 -10.32 18.03
N PRO A 67 -3.31 -11.09 19.06
CA PRO A 67 -1.90 -11.30 19.45
C PRO A 67 -1.03 -11.92 18.35
N THR A 68 -1.60 -12.79 17.50
CA THR A 68 -0.88 -13.50 16.44
C THR A 68 -1.13 -12.95 15.04
N ARG A 69 -2.00 -11.94 14.91
CA ARG A 69 -2.44 -11.37 13.63
C ARG A 69 -1.27 -10.97 12.72
N ARG A 70 -0.25 -10.31 13.29
CA ARG A 70 0.94 -9.91 12.52
C ARG A 70 1.68 -11.10 11.92
N ALA A 71 1.83 -12.19 12.69
CA ALA A 71 2.50 -13.39 12.21
C ALA A 71 1.67 -14.09 11.11
N GLY A 72 0.35 -14.19 11.27
CA GLY A 72 -0.56 -14.70 10.24
C GLY A 72 -0.50 -13.90 8.95
N ILE A 73 -0.57 -12.57 9.02
CA ILE A 73 -0.42 -11.68 7.86
C ILE A 73 0.96 -11.87 7.22
N SER A 74 2.03 -11.91 8.03
CA SER A 74 3.40 -12.09 7.51
C SER A 74 3.58 -13.40 6.76
N ALA A 75 2.89 -14.48 7.16
CA ALA A 75 2.92 -15.76 6.45
C ALA A 75 2.33 -15.61 5.02
N PHE A 76 1.19 -14.95 4.87
CA PHE A 76 0.59 -14.72 3.54
C PHE A 76 1.42 -13.74 2.70
N VAL A 77 1.99 -12.70 3.30
CA VAL A 77 2.92 -11.79 2.62
C VAL A 77 4.13 -12.56 2.09
N TRP A 78 4.71 -13.44 2.94
CA TRP A 78 5.82 -14.30 2.53
C TRP A 78 5.44 -15.22 1.37
N ILE A 79 4.28 -15.90 1.43
CA ILE A 79 3.79 -16.76 0.34
C ILE A 79 3.62 -15.95 -0.96
N GLY A 80 3.09 -14.74 -0.87
CA GLY A 80 2.91 -13.86 -2.03
C GLY A 80 4.22 -13.38 -2.65
N THR A 81 5.28 -13.24 -1.85
CA THR A 81 6.57 -12.66 -2.28
C THR A 81 7.68 -13.69 -2.42
N VAL A 82 7.50 -14.93 -1.95
CA VAL A 82 8.51 -15.98 -2.08
C VAL A 82 8.96 -16.17 -3.55
N GLY A 83 10.28 -16.20 -3.75
CA GLY A 83 10.90 -16.26 -5.08
C GLY A 83 11.12 -14.87 -5.73
N LEU A 84 10.74 -13.79 -5.10
CA LEU A 84 11.19 -12.44 -5.49
C LEU A 84 12.54 -12.18 -4.79
N HIS A 85 13.56 -11.86 -5.59
CA HIS A 85 14.92 -11.71 -5.05
C HIS A 85 15.34 -10.24 -4.91
N ARG A 86 14.64 -9.34 -5.57
CA ARG A 86 14.97 -7.91 -5.61
C ARG A 86 13.71 -7.07 -5.39
N ARG A 87 13.87 -5.95 -4.69
CA ARG A 87 12.77 -5.01 -4.47
C ARG A 87 12.13 -4.54 -5.79
N ARG A 88 12.94 -4.25 -6.79
CA ARG A 88 12.45 -3.87 -8.14
C ARG A 88 11.50 -4.90 -8.78
N ASP A 89 11.62 -6.17 -8.39
CA ASP A 89 10.74 -7.21 -8.94
C ASP A 89 9.33 -7.08 -8.32
N LEU A 90 9.24 -6.67 -7.05
CA LEU A 90 7.98 -6.34 -6.40
C LEU A 90 7.40 -5.06 -6.99
N ASP A 91 8.21 -4.03 -7.19
CA ASP A 91 7.77 -2.74 -7.75
C ASP A 91 7.15 -2.95 -9.13
N ALA A 92 7.82 -3.71 -10.02
CA ALA A 92 7.28 -4.07 -11.33
C ALA A 92 5.96 -4.87 -11.27
N LEU A 93 5.79 -5.69 -10.23
CA LEU A 93 4.54 -6.42 -10.01
C LEU A 93 3.43 -5.51 -9.47
N ILE A 94 3.77 -4.54 -8.63
CA ILE A 94 2.84 -3.50 -8.16
C ILE A 94 2.34 -2.69 -9.37
N ASP A 95 3.24 -2.20 -10.21
CA ASP A 95 2.87 -1.43 -11.41
C ASP A 95 1.93 -2.25 -12.31
N ARG A 96 2.26 -3.51 -12.53
CA ARG A 96 1.40 -4.41 -13.31
C ARG A 96 0.05 -4.66 -12.66
N TYR A 97 0.00 -4.85 -11.34
CA TYR A 97 -1.25 -5.01 -10.59
C TYR A 97 -2.14 -3.78 -10.74
N VAL A 98 -1.56 -2.60 -10.52
CA VAL A 98 -2.26 -1.32 -10.59
C VAL A 98 -2.77 -1.06 -12.02
N ALA A 99 -1.96 -1.31 -13.04
CA ALA A 99 -2.37 -1.18 -14.43
C ALA A 99 -3.51 -2.16 -14.81
N THR A 100 -3.42 -3.43 -14.32
CA THR A 100 -4.42 -4.45 -14.66
C THR A 100 -5.76 -4.20 -13.96
N HIS A 101 -5.76 -3.58 -12.78
CA HIS A 101 -6.96 -3.38 -11.95
C HIS A 101 -7.34 -1.91 -11.81
N ALA A 102 -6.89 -1.05 -12.73
CA ALA A 102 -7.02 0.41 -12.64
C ALA A 102 -8.45 0.87 -12.33
N ASP A 103 -9.45 0.34 -13.03
CA ASP A 103 -10.85 0.75 -12.85
C ASP A 103 -11.41 0.29 -11.49
N ALA A 104 -11.10 -0.93 -11.08
CA ALA A 104 -11.51 -1.45 -9.77
C ALA A 104 -10.84 -0.69 -8.61
N ILE A 105 -9.58 -0.27 -8.80
CA ILE A 105 -8.83 0.53 -7.82
C ILE A 105 -9.44 1.94 -7.75
N ARG A 106 -9.70 2.58 -8.90
CA ARG A 106 -10.33 3.92 -8.92
C ARG A 106 -11.70 3.93 -8.26
N ALA A 107 -12.51 2.89 -8.48
CA ALA A 107 -13.83 2.75 -7.86
C ALA A 107 -13.79 2.64 -6.33
N ARG A 108 -12.63 2.29 -5.77
CA ARG A 108 -12.42 2.19 -4.31
C ARG A 108 -11.83 3.44 -3.68
N LEU A 109 -11.40 4.42 -4.45
CA LEU A 109 -10.94 5.69 -3.92
C LEU A 109 -12.14 6.45 -3.33
N LEU A 110 -11.98 6.99 -2.13
CA LEU A 110 -13.05 7.68 -1.39
C LEU A 110 -13.00 9.19 -1.68
N PRO A 111 -13.93 9.72 -2.50
CA PRO A 111 -13.85 11.10 -2.99
C PRO A 111 -13.83 12.14 -1.87
N ILE A 112 -14.65 11.95 -0.82
CA ILE A 112 -14.73 12.89 0.31
C ILE A 112 -13.38 13.01 1.02
N ALA A 113 -12.70 11.89 1.28
CA ALA A 113 -11.41 11.90 1.95
C ALA A 113 -10.31 12.50 1.06
N LEU A 114 -10.37 12.25 -0.24
CA LEU A 114 -9.46 12.86 -1.22
C LEU A 114 -9.68 14.37 -1.34
N ASP A 115 -10.91 14.86 -1.24
CA ASP A 115 -11.20 16.29 -1.22
C ASP A 115 -10.63 16.97 0.04
N VAL A 116 -10.71 16.31 1.20
CA VAL A 116 -10.07 16.79 2.44
C VAL A 116 -8.55 16.82 2.30
N LEU A 117 -7.95 15.75 1.74
CA LEU A 117 -6.50 15.70 1.48
C LEU A 117 -6.09 16.85 0.56
N ARG A 118 -6.82 17.06 -0.55
CA ARG A 118 -6.57 18.15 -1.50
C ARG A 118 -6.65 19.50 -0.82
N HIS A 119 -7.67 19.75 -0.01
CA HIS A 119 -7.84 21.00 0.73
C HIS A 119 -6.64 21.32 1.63
N HIS A 120 -6.13 20.34 2.37
CA HIS A 120 -4.92 20.53 3.18
C HIS A 120 -3.69 20.85 2.33
N ARG A 121 -3.55 20.21 1.17
CA ARG A 121 -2.44 20.51 0.23
C ARG A 121 -2.54 21.93 -0.34
N GLU A 122 -3.74 22.37 -0.74
CA GLU A 122 -3.99 23.74 -1.24
C GLU A 122 -3.68 24.81 -0.20
N ARG A 123 -3.85 24.51 1.08
CA ARG A 123 -3.49 25.41 2.19
C ARG A 123 -1.98 25.45 2.47
N GLY A 124 -1.20 24.59 1.85
CA GLY A 124 0.22 24.43 2.14
C GLY A 124 0.52 23.73 3.45
N ASP A 125 -0.40 22.89 3.94
CA ASP A 125 -0.18 22.03 5.11
C ASP A 125 0.81 20.90 4.75
N ARG A 126 1.51 20.37 5.76
CA ARG A 126 2.45 19.24 5.60
C ARG A 126 1.67 17.94 5.63
N VAL A 127 1.34 17.39 4.45
CA VAL A 127 0.55 16.16 4.35
C VAL A 127 1.44 14.94 4.21
N VAL A 128 1.13 13.88 4.95
CA VAL A 128 1.76 12.55 4.87
C VAL A 128 0.67 11.49 4.84
N VAL A 129 0.82 10.49 4.00
CA VAL A 129 -0.06 9.32 3.98
C VAL A 129 0.64 8.15 4.66
N ALA A 130 -0.03 7.51 5.62
CA ALA A 130 0.44 6.31 6.29
C ALA A 130 -0.33 5.08 5.80
N THR A 131 0.33 3.94 5.64
CA THR A 131 -0.31 2.69 5.22
C THR A 131 0.34 1.46 5.86
N GLY A 132 -0.44 0.43 6.09
CA GLY A 132 0.07 -0.91 6.44
C GLY A 132 0.63 -1.69 5.25
N ALA A 133 0.34 -1.27 4.03
CA ALA A 133 0.79 -1.85 2.78
C ALA A 133 2.19 -1.35 2.35
N PRO A 134 2.80 -1.93 1.29
CA PRO A 134 3.99 -1.35 0.67
C PRO A 134 3.72 0.10 0.21
N PRO A 135 4.59 1.08 0.57
CA PRO A 135 4.36 2.48 0.23
C PRO A 135 4.33 2.73 -1.28
N GLU A 136 5.00 1.91 -2.07
CA GLU A 136 4.99 1.96 -3.53
C GLU A 136 3.59 1.72 -4.10
N LEU A 137 2.82 0.80 -3.48
CA LEU A 137 1.44 0.53 -3.87
C LEU A 137 0.54 1.75 -3.64
N ALA A 138 0.60 2.35 -2.46
CA ALA A 138 -0.20 3.53 -2.15
C ALA A 138 0.17 4.73 -3.06
N ARG A 139 1.46 4.95 -3.36
CA ARG A 139 1.89 5.98 -4.33
C ARG A 139 1.33 5.72 -5.72
N ALA A 140 1.42 4.48 -6.21
CA ALA A 140 0.89 4.13 -7.53
C ALA A 140 -0.63 4.32 -7.62
N ILE A 141 -1.35 4.08 -6.53
CA ILE A 141 -2.81 4.33 -6.47
C ILE A 141 -3.10 5.84 -6.40
N LEU A 142 -2.35 6.60 -5.59
CA LEU A 142 -2.51 8.06 -5.48
C LEU A 142 -2.20 8.78 -6.79
N ALA A 143 -1.39 8.20 -7.68
CA ALA A 143 -1.14 8.74 -9.01
C ALA A 143 -2.42 8.86 -9.88
N PHE A 144 -3.43 8.03 -9.63
CA PHE A 144 -4.72 8.17 -10.35
C PHE A 144 -5.47 9.46 -10.03
N VAL A 145 -5.12 10.14 -8.95
CA VAL A 145 -5.78 11.37 -8.47
C VAL A 145 -4.80 12.52 -8.31
N ALA A 146 -3.67 12.47 -9.00
CA ALA A 146 -2.61 13.49 -9.01
C ALA A 146 -2.06 13.82 -7.62
N HIS A 147 -1.87 12.80 -6.80
CA HIS A 147 -1.30 12.90 -5.44
C HIS A 147 -0.06 12.00 -5.23
N GLU A 148 0.61 11.61 -6.33
CA GLU A 148 1.80 10.74 -6.30
C GLU A 148 3.00 11.33 -5.57
N ASP A 149 3.06 12.66 -5.47
CA ASP A 149 4.11 13.43 -4.81
C ASP A 149 3.92 13.52 -3.28
N VAL A 150 2.75 13.10 -2.76
CA VAL A 150 2.53 13.08 -1.32
C VAL A 150 3.46 12.06 -0.67
N PRO A 151 4.21 12.44 0.39
CA PRO A 151 5.02 11.50 1.13
C PRO A 151 4.18 10.35 1.68
N VAL A 152 4.56 9.11 1.34
CA VAL A 152 3.91 7.91 1.86
C VAL A 152 4.86 7.17 2.76
N VAL A 153 4.41 6.85 3.97
CA VAL A 153 5.09 6.01 4.95
C VAL A 153 4.32 4.70 5.09
N GLY A 154 5.00 3.59 4.96
CA GLY A 154 4.35 2.28 4.97
C GLY A 154 5.24 1.15 5.43
N THR A 155 4.70 -0.07 5.42
CA THR A 155 5.43 -1.26 5.80
C THR A 155 6.40 -1.67 4.69
N LEU A 156 7.69 -1.69 5.02
CA LEU A 156 8.71 -2.19 4.11
C LEU A 156 8.68 -3.73 4.12
N VAL A 157 8.49 -4.33 2.95
CA VAL A 157 8.67 -5.76 2.77
C VAL A 157 10.16 -6.02 2.57
N GLY A 158 10.79 -6.62 3.57
CA GLY A 158 12.23 -6.91 3.57
C GLY A 158 12.54 -8.36 3.23
N PRO A 159 13.79 -8.68 2.82
CA PRO A 159 14.19 -10.03 2.52
C PRO A 159 14.19 -10.90 3.78
N LYS A 160 13.35 -11.95 3.79
CA LYS A 160 13.33 -13.00 4.79
C LYS A 160 13.14 -14.35 4.10
N PHE A 161 14.06 -15.30 4.32
CA PHE A 161 13.92 -16.69 3.83
C PHE A 161 13.63 -16.83 2.33
N GLY A 162 14.30 -16.04 1.48
CA GLY A 162 14.10 -16.08 0.02
C GLY A 162 12.88 -15.29 -0.50
N ALA A 163 12.13 -14.65 0.37
CA ALA A 163 11.23 -13.54 0.03
C ALA A 163 12.01 -12.22 0.01
N LEU A 164 11.37 -11.13 -0.31
CA LEU A 164 12.01 -9.80 -0.24
C LEU A 164 12.56 -9.50 1.13
#